data_66bbfcbcbe1d82c5980475b6d05d42fd
#
_entry.id   66bbfcbcbe1d82c5980475b6d05d42fd
#
_cell.length_a   1.000
_cell.length_b   1.000
_cell.length_c   1.000
_cell.angle_alpha   90.00
_cell.angle_beta   90.00
_cell.angle_gamma   90.00
#
_symmetry.space_group_name_H-M   'P 1'
#
loop_
_entity.id
_entity.type
_entity.pdbx_description
1 polymer ?
#
loop_
_entity_poly.entity_id
_entity_poly.type
_entity_poly.pdbx_seq_one_letter_code
_entity_poly.pdbx_strand_id
1 'polypeptide(L)'
;MPPFFSIVVTTFDRVDLLRQTLESILAQTFSDFEILVGNDNQNRQVRKDFLDLNDSRIRWIDHPKNLGYVDNFNCLLELAEGRYFTSLSDDDIYFPRYLEIMHQAVIGYGSLNVAFCGLIHGEHLPLDIPPIESSIQIYSGSDWLQGYLSKTFPAVGCYGVFEREFIRSLGGTHELGSAPFFSPYNDNLLAVQAGLADKVAYCPDPLLFYRLHAGSLSSTSTVYGDFFSAQRDFLNLADNVFRQHTHNDRRPEYRALLLDWFMRDFFVVMRRGGSRSFSAIAHYCLFILENLKVTDNKMHILASLKSNIFNMYPRLLTFKDFLLKFLSRCKRALLKVFSRNPD
;
A
#
# COMPACT_ATOMS: atom_id res chain seq x y z
N MET A 1 0.16 1.86 -32.62
CA MET A 1 -0.09 0.70 -31.74
C MET A 1 -0.16 1.25 -30.33
N PRO A 2 -0.98 0.70 -29.42
CA PRO A 2 -0.96 1.11 -28.03
C PRO A 2 0.43 0.85 -27.43
N PRO A 3 0.88 1.66 -26.46
CA PRO A 3 2.18 1.49 -25.81
C PRO A 3 2.21 0.19 -24.98
N PHE A 4 3.42 -0.29 -24.68
CA PHE A 4 3.55 -1.45 -23.80
C PHE A 4 3.20 -1.09 -22.35
N PHE A 5 3.72 0.03 -21.82
CA PHE A 5 3.42 0.51 -20.48
C PHE A 5 2.61 1.81 -20.51
N SER A 6 1.64 1.94 -19.59
CA SER A 6 1.12 3.21 -19.13
C SER A 6 1.65 3.47 -17.71
N ILE A 7 2.35 4.59 -17.55
CA ILE A 7 2.88 5.03 -16.27
C ILE A 7 2.02 6.21 -15.82
N VAL A 8 1.36 6.07 -14.67
CA VAL A 8 0.54 7.16 -14.14
C VAL A 8 1.26 7.87 -13.00
N VAL A 9 1.13 9.18 -12.98
CA VAL A 9 1.67 10.05 -11.92
C VAL A 9 0.55 10.95 -11.43
N THR A 10 0.12 10.75 -10.19
CA THR A 10 -0.84 11.63 -9.52
C THR A 10 -0.08 12.75 -8.82
N THR A 11 -0.53 14.01 -8.99
CA THR A 11 0.17 15.16 -8.39
C THR A 11 -0.78 16.19 -7.81
N PHE A 12 -0.35 16.84 -6.73
CA PHE A 12 -0.99 18.01 -6.14
C PHE A 12 0.06 19.01 -5.66
N ASP A 13 0.33 20.04 -6.49
CA ASP A 13 1.16 21.22 -6.15
C ASP A 13 2.63 20.94 -5.73
N ARG A 14 3.27 19.89 -6.28
CA ARG A 14 4.65 19.50 -5.99
C ARG A 14 5.57 19.58 -7.22
N VAL A 15 5.62 20.77 -7.88
CA VAL A 15 6.26 20.94 -9.20
C VAL A 15 7.71 20.46 -9.24
N ASP A 16 8.53 20.81 -8.22
CA ASP A 16 9.95 20.46 -8.22
C ASP A 16 10.20 18.96 -8.06
N LEU A 17 9.37 18.26 -7.28
CA LEU A 17 9.46 16.81 -7.11
C LEU A 17 8.92 16.11 -8.36
N LEU A 18 7.76 16.54 -8.87
CA LEU A 18 7.19 16.03 -10.10
C LEU A 18 8.17 16.12 -11.28
N ARG A 19 8.97 17.21 -11.37
CA ARG A 19 10.00 17.34 -12.40
C ARG A 19 11.01 16.20 -12.33
N GLN A 20 11.56 15.94 -11.16
CA GLN A 20 12.52 14.86 -10.95
C GLN A 20 11.91 13.49 -11.28
N THR A 21 10.65 13.28 -10.88
CA THR A 21 9.90 12.05 -11.20
C THR A 21 9.76 11.87 -12.71
N LEU A 22 9.29 12.89 -13.45
CA LEU A 22 9.13 12.81 -14.90
C LEU A 22 10.46 12.62 -15.64
N GLU A 23 11.50 13.33 -15.23
CA GLU A 23 12.84 13.16 -15.78
C GLU A 23 13.35 11.72 -15.60
N SER A 24 13.07 11.09 -14.46
CA SER A 24 13.45 9.69 -14.20
C SER A 24 12.70 8.69 -15.09
N ILE A 25 11.42 8.99 -15.40
CA ILE A 25 10.64 8.16 -16.32
C ILE A 25 11.13 8.35 -17.77
N LEU A 26 11.40 9.57 -18.17
CA LEU A 26 11.90 9.86 -19.53
C LEU A 26 13.30 9.30 -19.79
N ALA A 27 14.10 9.13 -18.72
CA ALA A 27 15.45 8.54 -18.79
C ALA A 27 15.47 7.01 -18.79
N GLN A 28 14.31 6.34 -18.87
CA GLN A 28 14.27 4.86 -18.90
C GLN A 28 14.91 4.29 -20.16
N THR A 29 15.63 3.17 -20.01
CA THR A 29 16.25 2.45 -21.14
C THR A 29 15.23 1.77 -22.06
N PHE A 30 14.04 1.47 -21.56
CA PHE A 30 12.91 0.96 -22.33
C PHE A 30 12.03 2.14 -22.77
N SER A 31 11.66 2.24 -24.04
CA SER A 31 11.05 3.45 -24.62
C SER A 31 9.56 3.34 -25.00
N ASP A 32 9.00 2.13 -25.03
CA ASP A 32 7.61 1.89 -25.45
C ASP A 32 6.63 2.09 -24.29
N PHE A 33 6.37 3.37 -23.97
CA PHE A 33 5.46 3.76 -22.89
C PHE A 33 4.78 5.10 -23.16
N GLU A 34 3.67 5.33 -22.47
CA GLU A 34 3.04 6.64 -22.24
C GLU A 34 3.12 7.03 -20.76
N ILE A 35 3.03 8.32 -20.49
CA ILE A 35 2.93 8.90 -19.14
C ILE A 35 1.63 9.68 -19.05
N LEU A 36 0.80 9.37 -18.05
CA LEU A 36 -0.40 10.12 -17.74
C LEU A 36 -0.19 10.86 -16.42
N VAL A 37 -0.20 12.20 -16.47
CA VAL A 37 -0.05 13.04 -15.27
C VAL A 37 -1.41 13.58 -14.88
N GLY A 38 -1.96 13.10 -13.76
CA GLY A 38 -3.23 13.55 -13.20
C GLY A 38 -3.03 14.66 -12.18
N ASN A 39 -3.38 15.87 -12.56
CA ASN A 39 -3.26 17.05 -11.70
C ASN A 39 -4.55 17.29 -10.91
N ASP A 40 -4.47 17.16 -9.60
CA ASP A 40 -5.59 17.39 -8.66
C ASP A 40 -5.71 18.84 -8.19
N ASN A 41 -4.78 19.74 -8.56
CA ASN A 41 -4.90 21.15 -8.24
C ASN A 41 -5.71 21.89 -9.31
N GLN A 42 -7.01 22.02 -9.10
CA GLN A 42 -7.95 22.70 -9.99
C GLN A 42 -7.62 24.19 -10.26
N ASN A 43 -6.82 24.82 -9.41
CA ASN A 43 -6.45 26.23 -9.52
C ASN A 43 -5.16 26.45 -10.32
N ARG A 44 -4.49 25.39 -10.75
CA ARG A 44 -3.21 25.44 -11.44
C ARG A 44 -3.15 24.45 -12.59
N GLN A 45 -2.87 24.94 -13.79
CA GLN A 45 -2.52 24.08 -14.94
C GLN A 45 -1.03 23.71 -14.84
N VAL A 46 -0.75 22.57 -14.23
CA VAL A 46 0.63 22.13 -13.93
C VAL A 46 1.50 22.02 -15.19
N ARG A 47 0.93 21.69 -16.34
CA ARG A 47 1.63 21.64 -17.63
C ARG A 47 2.41 22.93 -17.96
N LYS A 48 1.96 24.10 -17.49
CA LYS A 48 2.63 25.38 -17.77
C LYS A 48 4.02 25.48 -17.15
N ASP A 49 4.29 24.70 -16.12
CA ASP A 49 5.57 24.64 -15.43
C ASP A 49 6.57 23.69 -16.12
N PHE A 50 6.11 22.97 -17.16
CA PHE A 50 6.84 21.90 -17.86
C PHE A 50 6.88 22.09 -19.38
N LEU A 51 6.81 23.32 -19.85
CA LEU A 51 6.85 23.63 -21.29
C LEU A 51 8.17 23.21 -21.97
N ASP A 52 9.23 23.07 -21.20
CA ASP A 52 10.53 22.56 -21.60
C ASP A 52 10.56 21.03 -21.73
N LEU A 53 9.67 20.31 -21.07
CA LEU A 53 9.47 18.86 -21.21
C LEU A 53 8.46 18.56 -22.32
N ASN A 54 8.84 18.90 -23.58
CA ASN A 54 7.98 18.70 -24.73
C ASN A 54 8.13 17.29 -25.30
N ASP A 55 7.73 16.27 -24.52
CA ASP A 55 7.74 14.86 -24.95
C ASP A 55 6.30 14.42 -25.27
N SER A 56 6.10 13.86 -26.46
CA SER A 56 4.78 13.44 -26.95
C SER A 56 4.18 12.28 -26.20
N ARG A 57 4.98 11.57 -25.40
CA ARG A 57 4.51 10.48 -24.55
C ARG A 57 3.80 10.99 -23.28
N ILE A 58 3.92 12.28 -22.93
CA ILE A 58 3.28 12.84 -21.75
C ILE A 58 1.89 13.37 -22.07
N ARG A 59 0.88 12.82 -21.40
CA ARG A 59 -0.51 13.30 -21.45
C ARG A 59 -0.84 13.96 -20.10
N TRP A 60 -1.22 15.24 -20.14
CA TRP A 60 -1.58 16.03 -18.96
C TRP A 60 -3.10 16.01 -18.77
N ILE A 61 -3.57 15.62 -17.61
CA ILE A 61 -4.98 15.54 -17.23
C ILE A 61 -5.20 16.48 -16.06
N ASP A 62 -5.78 17.66 -16.31
CA ASP A 62 -6.16 18.61 -15.28
C ASP A 62 -7.59 18.30 -14.80
N HIS A 63 -7.75 17.89 -13.55
CA HIS A 63 -9.06 17.61 -12.98
C HIS A 63 -9.80 18.89 -12.61
N PRO A 64 -11.14 18.96 -12.83
CA PRO A 64 -11.93 20.16 -12.52
C PRO A 64 -12.12 20.39 -11.01
N LYS A 65 -11.79 19.41 -10.20
CA LYS A 65 -11.80 19.44 -8.72
C LYS A 65 -10.72 18.52 -8.19
N ASN A 66 -10.33 18.70 -6.92
CA ASN A 66 -9.48 17.72 -6.24
C ASN A 66 -10.26 16.39 -6.07
N LEU A 67 -9.77 15.34 -6.70
CA LEU A 67 -10.34 13.98 -6.64
C LEU A 67 -9.76 13.19 -5.46
N GLY A 68 -8.56 13.53 -5.01
CA GLY A 68 -7.76 12.70 -4.11
C GLY A 68 -7.06 11.56 -4.84
N TYR A 69 -6.11 10.92 -4.15
CA TYR A 69 -5.25 9.91 -4.76
C TYR A 69 -6.03 8.76 -5.43
N VAL A 70 -7.02 8.20 -4.75
CA VAL A 70 -7.74 6.99 -5.22
C VAL A 70 -8.51 7.26 -6.51
N ASP A 71 -9.34 8.31 -6.53
CA ASP A 71 -10.14 8.64 -7.71
C ASP A 71 -9.28 9.13 -8.86
N ASN A 72 -8.20 9.89 -8.57
CA ASN A 72 -7.23 10.31 -9.57
C ASN A 72 -6.54 9.09 -10.20
N PHE A 73 -6.01 8.17 -9.38
CA PHE A 73 -5.39 6.93 -9.86
C PHE A 73 -6.35 6.13 -10.75
N ASN A 74 -7.58 5.92 -10.29
CA ASN A 74 -8.58 5.14 -11.04
C ASN A 74 -9.01 5.84 -12.34
N CYS A 75 -9.12 7.17 -12.34
CA CYS A 75 -9.35 7.94 -13.55
C CYS A 75 -8.23 7.74 -14.58
N LEU A 76 -6.97 7.78 -14.13
CA LEU A 76 -5.83 7.55 -15.01
C LEU A 76 -5.75 6.09 -15.51
N LEU A 77 -6.16 5.12 -14.68
CA LEU A 77 -6.26 3.71 -15.10
C LEU A 77 -7.27 3.53 -16.24
N GLU A 78 -8.41 4.23 -16.19
CA GLU A 78 -9.41 4.19 -17.27
C GLU A 78 -8.91 4.87 -18.55
N LEU A 79 -8.07 5.89 -18.46
CA LEU A 79 -7.50 6.62 -19.59
C LEU A 79 -6.25 5.94 -20.19
N ALA A 80 -5.65 5.00 -19.47
CA ALA A 80 -4.45 4.28 -19.88
C ALA A 80 -4.70 3.40 -21.11
N GLU A 81 -3.76 3.41 -22.06
CA GLU A 81 -3.84 2.63 -23.32
C GLU A 81 -2.85 1.47 -23.34
N GLY A 82 -1.82 1.49 -22.48
CA GLY A 82 -0.80 0.46 -22.39
C GLY A 82 -1.34 -0.92 -22.02
N ARG A 83 -0.63 -1.94 -22.46
CA ARG A 83 -0.94 -3.31 -22.06
C ARG A 83 -0.71 -3.53 -20.57
N TYR A 84 0.36 -2.94 -20.04
CA TYR A 84 0.71 -2.97 -18.62
C TYR A 84 0.61 -1.59 -18.01
N PHE A 85 0.19 -1.54 -16.76
CA PHE A 85 -0.04 -0.35 -15.98
C PHE A 85 0.85 -0.34 -14.75
N THR A 86 1.43 0.82 -14.43
CA THR A 86 2.16 1.05 -13.19
C THR A 86 1.97 2.50 -12.76
N SER A 87 2.18 2.80 -11.48
CA SER A 87 2.18 4.19 -11.03
C SER A 87 3.50 4.55 -10.36
N LEU A 88 3.79 5.84 -10.34
CA LEU A 88 4.88 6.41 -9.57
C LEU A 88 4.36 7.67 -8.88
N SER A 89 4.60 7.83 -7.58
CA SER A 89 4.26 9.06 -6.87
C SER A 89 5.09 10.22 -7.40
N ASP A 90 4.54 11.45 -7.32
CA ASP A 90 5.17 12.67 -7.83
C ASP A 90 6.42 13.13 -7.04
N ASP A 91 6.85 12.33 -6.07
CA ASP A 91 8.01 12.55 -5.22
C ASP A 91 9.07 11.42 -5.29
N ASP A 92 8.79 10.34 -6.03
CA ASP A 92 9.64 9.16 -6.14
C ASP A 92 10.36 9.05 -7.48
N ILE A 93 11.35 8.16 -7.58
CA ILE A 93 12.26 8.08 -8.73
C ILE A 93 12.37 6.62 -9.21
N TYR A 94 12.18 6.38 -10.50
CA TYR A 94 12.62 5.13 -11.13
C TYR A 94 14.11 5.15 -11.45
N PHE A 95 14.83 4.08 -11.17
CA PHE A 95 16.18 3.89 -11.68
C PHE A 95 16.13 3.55 -13.18
N PRO A 96 17.19 3.86 -13.95
CA PRO A 96 17.11 3.86 -15.43
C PRO A 96 16.66 2.56 -16.08
N ARG A 97 16.81 1.41 -15.43
CA ARG A 97 16.46 0.10 -15.98
C ARG A 97 15.16 -0.48 -15.41
N TYR A 98 14.36 0.31 -14.66
CA TYR A 98 13.12 -0.20 -14.07
C TYR A 98 12.19 -0.80 -15.12
N LEU A 99 11.83 -0.06 -16.16
CA LEU A 99 10.90 -0.55 -17.20
C LEU A 99 11.48 -1.73 -17.99
N GLU A 100 12.79 -1.73 -18.28
CA GLU A 100 13.46 -2.84 -18.96
C GLU A 100 13.34 -4.15 -18.17
N ILE A 101 13.65 -4.10 -16.86
CA ILE A 101 13.59 -5.28 -16.00
C ILE A 101 12.15 -5.73 -15.77
N MET A 102 11.21 -4.78 -15.59
CA MET A 102 9.80 -5.11 -15.45
C MET A 102 9.23 -5.71 -16.73
N HIS A 103 9.64 -5.22 -17.90
CA HIS A 103 9.29 -5.85 -19.18
C HIS A 103 9.77 -7.30 -19.24
N GLN A 104 11.05 -7.56 -18.89
CA GLN A 104 11.59 -8.91 -18.83
C GLN A 104 10.81 -9.79 -17.85
N ALA A 105 10.42 -9.23 -16.68
CA ALA A 105 9.68 -9.93 -15.64
C ALA A 105 8.29 -10.40 -16.14
N VAL A 106 7.54 -9.56 -16.84
CA VAL A 106 6.18 -9.91 -17.27
C VAL A 106 6.15 -10.75 -18.55
N ILE A 107 7.14 -10.62 -19.44
CA ILE A 107 7.15 -11.34 -20.72
C ILE A 107 7.96 -12.63 -20.64
N GLY A 108 9.07 -12.64 -19.93
CA GLY A 108 10.05 -13.77 -19.95
C GLY A 108 9.48 -15.10 -19.43
N TYR A 109 8.34 -15.08 -18.77
CA TYR A 109 7.74 -16.25 -18.13
C TYR A 109 6.28 -16.51 -18.58
N GLY A 110 5.90 -16.04 -19.78
CA GLY A 110 4.62 -16.36 -20.39
C GLY A 110 3.53 -15.31 -20.16
N SER A 111 3.88 -14.03 -20.19
CA SER A 111 2.94 -12.90 -20.04
C SER A 111 2.20 -12.92 -18.70
N LEU A 112 2.93 -12.65 -17.64
CA LEU A 112 2.39 -12.62 -16.28
C LEU A 112 1.52 -11.38 -16.06
N ASN A 113 0.53 -11.49 -15.20
CA ASN A 113 -0.36 -10.38 -14.86
C ASN A 113 0.30 -9.34 -13.95
N VAL A 114 1.32 -9.74 -13.16
CA VAL A 114 1.89 -8.88 -12.13
C VAL A 114 3.39 -9.09 -11.96
N ALA A 115 4.12 -7.99 -11.80
CA ALA A 115 5.53 -8.00 -11.38
C ALA A 115 5.80 -6.90 -10.34
N PHE A 116 6.70 -7.19 -9.40
CA PHE A 116 7.20 -6.24 -8.42
C PHE A 116 8.73 -6.23 -8.38
N CYS A 117 9.28 -5.21 -7.75
CA CYS A 117 10.71 -5.12 -7.49
C CYS A 117 11.01 -4.62 -6.07
N GLY A 118 12.27 -4.76 -5.67
CA GLY A 118 12.82 -4.11 -4.50
C GLY A 118 12.91 -2.60 -4.67
N LEU A 119 13.12 -1.90 -3.56
CA LEU A 119 13.24 -0.44 -3.53
C LEU A 119 14.27 0.01 -2.49
N ILE A 120 14.80 1.21 -2.66
CA ILE A 120 15.53 1.94 -1.62
C ILE A 120 14.62 3.07 -1.12
N HIS A 121 14.61 3.30 0.18
CA HIS A 121 13.94 4.46 0.77
C HIS A 121 14.94 5.33 1.53
N GLY A 122 14.76 6.64 1.45
CA GLY A 122 15.65 7.60 2.10
C GLY A 122 15.24 9.06 1.87
N GLU A 123 15.89 9.97 2.56
CA GLU A 123 15.68 11.42 2.37
C GLU A 123 16.40 11.94 1.12
N HIS A 124 17.49 11.30 0.74
CA HIS A 124 18.33 11.68 -0.40
C HIS A 124 18.56 10.49 -1.32
N LEU A 125 18.59 10.76 -2.63
CA LEU A 125 18.98 9.76 -3.62
C LEU A 125 20.36 9.19 -3.29
N PRO A 126 20.57 7.88 -3.46
CA PRO A 126 21.89 7.30 -3.32
C PRO A 126 22.85 7.88 -4.36
N LEU A 127 24.12 8.07 -3.98
CA LEU A 127 25.17 8.56 -4.89
C LEU A 127 25.39 7.59 -6.05
N ASP A 128 25.33 6.29 -5.76
CA ASP A 128 25.47 5.22 -6.74
C ASP A 128 24.18 4.40 -6.81
N ILE A 129 23.72 4.14 -8.02
CA ILE A 129 22.59 3.24 -8.26
C ILE A 129 23.09 1.82 -8.04
N PRO A 130 22.43 1.01 -7.19
CA PRO A 130 22.84 -0.37 -6.97
C PRO A 130 22.85 -1.19 -8.27
N PRO A 131 23.81 -2.09 -8.44
CA PRO A 131 23.81 -2.99 -9.58
C PRO A 131 22.60 -3.93 -9.56
N ILE A 132 22.19 -4.38 -10.73
CA ILE A 132 21.14 -5.41 -10.88
C ILE A 132 21.85 -6.74 -11.03
N GLU A 133 21.80 -7.55 -9.98
CA GLU A 133 22.57 -8.81 -9.87
C GLU A 133 21.64 -10.02 -9.70
N SER A 134 20.44 -9.80 -9.18
CA SER A 134 19.51 -10.88 -8.88
C SER A 134 18.74 -11.34 -10.12
N SER A 135 18.45 -12.63 -10.19
CA SER A 135 17.51 -13.16 -11.16
C SER A 135 16.07 -12.85 -10.74
N ILE A 136 15.20 -12.64 -11.73
CA ILE A 136 13.76 -12.53 -11.50
C ILE A 136 13.24 -13.85 -10.94
N GLN A 137 12.51 -13.77 -9.85
CA GLN A 137 11.91 -14.91 -9.15
C GLN A 137 10.41 -14.96 -9.46
N ILE A 138 9.87 -16.17 -9.58
CA ILE A 138 8.46 -16.39 -9.87
C ILE A 138 7.82 -17.11 -8.70
N TYR A 139 6.75 -16.53 -8.17
CA TYR A 139 5.98 -17.06 -7.05
C TYR A 139 4.56 -17.40 -7.49
N SER A 140 3.96 -18.40 -6.88
CA SER A 140 2.51 -18.54 -6.92
C SER A 140 1.86 -17.39 -6.17
N GLY A 141 0.58 -17.06 -6.47
CA GLY A 141 -0.14 -16.04 -5.72
C GLY A 141 -0.16 -16.30 -4.21
N SER A 142 -0.24 -17.58 -3.81
CA SER A 142 -0.18 -18.02 -2.41
C SER A 142 1.18 -17.72 -1.76
N ASP A 143 2.28 -18.04 -2.46
CA ASP A 143 3.63 -17.81 -1.93
C ASP A 143 3.96 -16.31 -1.91
N TRP A 144 3.46 -15.56 -2.90
CA TRP A 144 3.52 -14.10 -2.89
C TRP A 144 2.83 -13.53 -1.64
N LEU A 145 1.59 -13.93 -1.35
CA LEU A 145 0.85 -13.49 -0.16
C LEU A 145 1.62 -13.79 1.13
N GLN A 146 2.16 -15.00 1.25
CA GLN A 146 2.96 -15.39 2.41
C GLN A 146 4.19 -14.48 2.55
N GLY A 147 4.96 -14.32 1.49
CA GLY A 147 6.18 -13.51 1.50
C GLY A 147 5.90 -12.03 1.74
N TYR A 148 4.87 -11.47 1.12
CA TYR A 148 4.49 -10.07 1.30
C TYR A 148 4.02 -9.78 2.73
N LEU A 149 3.07 -10.56 3.25
CA LEU A 149 2.52 -10.38 4.60
C LEU A 149 3.56 -10.63 5.70
N SER A 150 4.49 -11.57 5.48
CA SER A 150 5.62 -11.79 6.40
C SER A 150 6.76 -10.76 6.26
N LYS A 151 6.64 -9.83 5.27
CA LYS A 151 7.64 -8.82 4.94
C LYS A 151 8.98 -9.39 4.44
N THR A 152 8.94 -10.56 3.83
CA THR A 152 10.07 -11.15 3.11
C THR A 152 10.31 -10.42 1.79
N PHE A 153 9.24 -9.93 1.15
CA PHE A 153 9.29 -9.17 -0.09
C PHE A 153 8.99 -7.69 0.17
N PRO A 154 10.00 -6.80 0.26
CA PRO A 154 9.76 -5.37 0.32
C PRO A 154 9.23 -4.88 -1.03
N ALA A 155 7.96 -4.56 -1.09
CA ALA A 155 7.32 -4.03 -2.28
C ALA A 155 6.27 -2.99 -1.90
N VAL A 156 6.05 -2.00 -2.77
CA VAL A 156 4.96 -1.04 -2.68
C VAL A 156 3.96 -1.38 -3.77
N GLY A 157 2.70 -1.61 -3.39
CA GLY A 157 1.71 -2.16 -4.30
C GLY A 157 1.45 -1.31 -5.54
N CYS A 158 1.36 0.01 -5.39
CA CYS A 158 1.13 0.91 -6.52
C CYS A 158 2.32 0.97 -7.50
N TYR A 159 3.54 0.62 -7.07
CA TYR A 159 4.74 0.56 -7.94
C TYR A 159 4.95 -0.80 -8.58
N GLY A 160 4.01 -1.74 -8.40
CA GLY A 160 3.94 -2.95 -9.19
C GLY A 160 3.55 -2.65 -10.65
N VAL A 161 4.01 -3.49 -11.54
CA VAL A 161 3.53 -3.53 -12.93
C VAL A 161 2.41 -4.54 -13.00
N PHE A 162 1.24 -4.11 -13.44
CA PHE A 162 0.04 -4.94 -13.57
C PHE A 162 -0.39 -5.00 -15.03
N GLU A 163 -0.82 -6.15 -15.52
CA GLU A 163 -1.60 -6.18 -16.74
C GLU A 163 -2.86 -5.33 -16.54
N ARG A 164 -3.13 -4.42 -17.47
CA ARG A 164 -4.19 -3.41 -17.31
C ARG A 164 -5.56 -4.03 -17.03
N GLU A 165 -5.94 -5.06 -17.76
CA GLU A 165 -7.23 -5.72 -17.56
C GLU A 165 -7.29 -6.46 -16.22
N PHE A 166 -6.16 -6.99 -15.74
CA PHE A 166 -6.09 -7.60 -14.42
C PHE A 166 -6.34 -6.57 -13.32
N ILE A 167 -5.62 -5.43 -13.31
CA ILE A 167 -5.84 -4.40 -12.28
C ILE A 167 -7.26 -3.78 -12.37
N ARG A 168 -7.82 -3.64 -13.57
CA ARG A 168 -9.21 -3.22 -13.75
C ARG A 168 -10.19 -4.25 -13.16
N SER A 169 -9.93 -5.54 -13.31
CA SER A 169 -10.76 -6.60 -12.72
C SER A 169 -10.72 -6.59 -11.18
N LEU A 170 -9.66 -6.04 -10.58
CA LEU A 170 -9.54 -5.82 -9.14
C LEU A 170 -10.32 -4.57 -8.68
N GLY A 171 -10.78 -3.72 -9.60
CA GLY A 171 -11.41 -2.44 -9.31
C GLY A 171 -10.42 -1.28 -9.12
N GLY A 172 -9.17 -1.44 -9.57
CA GLY A 172 -8.11 -0.45 -9.36
C GLY A 172 -7.67 -0.38 -7.90
N THR A 173 -7.41 0.84 -7.42
CA THR A 173 -7.18 1.10 -5.99
C THR A 173 -8.47 1.46 -5.26
N HIS A 174 -8.52 1.28 -3.94
CA HIS A 174 -9.74 1.44 -3.14
C HIS A 174 -9.55 2.48 -2.05
N GLU A 175 -10.60 3.27 -1.81
CA GLU A 175 -10.64 4.09 -0.61
C GLU A 175 -10.79 3.21 0.64
N LEU A 176 -9.92 3.46 1.61
CA LEU A 176 -9.90 2.77 2.89
C LEU A 176 -10.03 3.78 4.01
N GLY A 177 -10.99 3.54 4.90
CA GLY A 177 -11.31 4.47 5.97
C GLY A 177 -12.27 5.57 5.55
N SER A 178 -12.33 6.63 6.34
CA SER A 178 -13.30 7.72 6.18
C SER A 178 -12.67 9.11 6.10
N ALA A 179 -11.35 9.21 6.10
CA ALA A 179 -10.66 10.48 6.04
C ALA A 179 -10.68 11.02 4.60
N PRO A 180 -11.11 12.27 4.37
CA PRO A 180 -11.11 12.85 3.04
C PRO A 180 -9.68 12.89 2.46
N PHE A 181 -9.51 12.44 1.22
CA PHE A 181 -8.23 12.45 0.48
C PHE A 181 -7.07 11.71 1.16
N PHE A 182 -7.34 10.91 2.20
CA PHE A 182 -6.34 10.11 2.89
C PHE A 182 -6.83 8.67 3.03
N SER A 183 -6.27 7.78 2.25
CA SER A 183 -6.59 6.35 2.24
C SER A 183 -5.32 5.54 2.53
N PRO A 184 -4.95 5.40 3.83
CA PRO A 184 -3.78 4.61 4.18
C PRO A 184 -3.99 3.15 3.81
N TYR A 185 -2.91 2.47 3.38
CA TYR A 185 -2.87 1.07 2.98
C TYR A 185 -3.50 0.72 1.62
N ASN A 186 -3.98 1.66 0.82
CA ASN A 186 -4.54 1.34 -0.49
C ASN A 186 -3.50 0.69 -1.42
N ASP A 187 -2.26 1.15 -1.40
CA ASP A 187 -1.13 0.56 -2.08
C ASP A 187 -0.80 -0.85 -1.57
N ASN A 188 -0.89 -1.05 -0.26
CA ASN A 188 -0.69 -2.37 0.34
C ASN A 188 -1.80 -3.36 -0.05
N LEU A 189 -3.03 -2.86 -0.23
CA LEU A 189 -4.14 -3.69 -0.70
C LEU A 189 -3.89 -4.19 -2.13
N LEU A 190 -3.34 -3.36 -3.02
CA LEU A 190 -2.95 -3.78 -4.36
C LEU A 190 -1.91 -4.92 -4.32
N ALA A 191 -0.92 -4.83 -3.43
CA ALA A 191 0.05 -5.91 -3.26
C ALA A 191 -0.58 -7.21 -2.73
N VAL A 192 -1.58 -7.12 -1.86
CA VAL A 192 -2.35 -8.30 -1.40
C VAL A 192 -3.22 -8.84 -2.53
N GLN A 193 -3.90 -7.97 -3.28
CA GLN A 193 -4.73 -8.37 -4.42
C GLN A 193 -3.92 -9.02 -5.56
N ALA A 194 -2.64 -8.66 -5.69
CA ALA A 194 -1.72 -9.35 -6.61
C ALA A 194 -1.63 -10.86 -6.36
N GLY A 195 -1.91 -11.32 -5.14
CA GLY A 195 -2.03 -12.72 -4.81
C GLY A 195 -3.16 -13.48 -5.53
N LEU A 196 -4.07 -12.77 -6.21
CA LEU A 196 -5.09 -13.38 -7.09
C LEU A 196 -4.52 -13.81 -8.44
N ALA A 197 -3.34 -13.34 -8.82
CA ALA A 197 -2.66 -13.81 -10.01
C ALA A 197 -2.15 -15.25 -9.81
N ASP A 198 -2.18 -16.05 -10.89
CA ASP A 198 -1.59 -17.41 -10.85
C ASP A 198 -0.11 -17.36 -10.48
N LYS A 199 0.59 -16.38 -11.03
CA LYS A 199 2.01 -16.16 -10.79
C LYS A 199 2.31 -14.66 -10.67
N VAL A 200 3.23 -14.33 -9.77
CA VAL A 200 3.77 -13.00 -9.53
C VAL A 200 5.28 -13.04 -9.74
N ALA A 201 5.80 -12.18 -10.60
CA ALA A 201 7.24 -12.00 -10.76
C ALA A 201 7.78 -11.02 -9.70
N TYR A 202 8.98 -11.27 -9.20
CA TYR A 202 9.65 -10.37 -8.26
C TYR A 202 11.14 -10.26 -8.59
N CYS A 203 11.62 -9.04 -8.79
CA CYS A 203 13.02 -8.70 -8.87
C CYS A 203 13.49 -8.20 -7.49
N PRO A 204 14.37 -8.90 -6.77
CA PRO A 204 14.81 -8.48 -5.44
C PRO A 204 15.62 -7.18 -5.44
N ASP A 205 16.29 -6.87 -6.57
CA ASP A 205 17.13 -5.68 -6.67
C ASP A 205 16.27 -4.40 -6.61
N PRO A 206 16.78 -3.34 -5.97
CA PRO A 206 16.08 -2.08 -5.92
C PRO A 206 16.10 -1.40 -7.30
N LEU A 207 14.91 -1.21 -7.87
CA LEU A 207 14.74 -0.55 -9.17
C LEU A 207 14.11 0.84 -9.06
N LEU A 208 13.79 1.27 -7.83
CA LEU A 208 13.24 2.59 -7.57
C LEU A 208 13.68 3.14 -6.21
N PHE A 209 13.62 4.45 -6.08
CA PHE A 209 13.85 5.17 -4.85
C PHE A 209 12.55 5.76 -4.31
N TYR A 210 12.19 5.37 -3.10
CA TYR A 210 11.06 5.89 -2.33
C TYR A 210 11.57 7.02 -1.41
N ARG A 211 11.11 8.25 -1.67
CA ARG A 211 11.59 9.43 -0.96
C ARG A 211 10.88 9.61 0.38
N LEU A 212 11.67 9.78 1.43
CA LEU A 212 11.18 10.15 2.76
C LEU A 212 11.32 11.64 2.96
N HIS A 213 10.21 12.35 3.15
CA HIS A 213 10.23 13.79 3.45
C HIS A 213 9.03 14.20 4.31
N ALA A 214 9.15 15.36 4.98
CA ALA A 214 8.13 15.84 5.92
C ALA A 214 6.76 16.17 5.29
N GLY A 215 6.72 16.38 3.96
CA GLY A 215 5.48 16.63 3.21
C GLY A 215 4.78 15.37 2.68
N SER A 216 5.31 14.17 2.95
CA SER A 216 4.69 12.92 2.54
C SER A 216 3.39 12.67 3.33
N LEU A 217 2.32 12.28 2.64
CA LEU A 217 1.02 11.96 3.27
C LEU A 217 1.16 10.88 4.34
N SER A 218 1.96 9.86 4.10
CA SER A 218 2.21 8.77 5.06
C SER A 218 2.94 9.21 6.33
N SER A 219 3.68 10.34 6.25
CA SER A 219 4.44 10.89 7.38
C SER A 219 3.67 11.92 8.18
N THR A 220 2.69 12.62 7.57
CA THR A 220 1.98 13.77 8.17
C THR A 220 0.77 13.36 8.98
N SER A 221 0.07 12.28 8.64
CA SER A 221 -1.09 11.87 9.40
C SER A 221 -0.71 11.23 10.73
N THR A 222 -1.29 11.80 11.80
CA THR A 222 -1.15 11.33 13.19
C THR A 222 -2.49 10.92 13.80
N VAL A 223 -3.57 10.95 13.01
CA VAL A 223 -4.92 10.62 13.47
C VAL A 223 -5.12 9.12 13.41
N TYR A 224 -4.91 8.44 14.55
CA TYR A 224 -5.03 6.99 14.65
C TYR A 224 -6.39 6.44 14.21
N GLY A 225 -7.46 7.26 14.31
CA GLY A 225 -8.81 6.87 13.88
C GLY A 225 -8.90 6.57 12.39
N ASP A 226 -8.17 7.32 11.57
CA ASP A 226 -8.14 7.13 10.12
C ASP A 226 -7.47 5.80 9.77
N PHE A 227 -6.33 5.49 10.40
CA PHE A 227 -5.65 4.22 10.22
C PHE A 227 -6.50 3.04 10.71
N PHE A 228 -7.19 3.18 11.82
CA PHE A 228 -8.03 2.12 12.37
C PHE A 228 -9.22 1.81 11.46
N SER A 229 -9.91 2.83 10.93
CA SER A 229 -11.01 2.61 9.99
C SER A 229 -10.50 1.96 8.70
N ALA A 230 -9.36 2.43 8.18
CA ALA A 230 -8.75 1.85 6.98
C ALA A 230 -8.30 0.40 7.19
N GLN A 231 -7.75 0.05 8.33
CA GLN A 231 -7.37 -1.34 8.65
C GLN A 231 -8.57 -2.29 8.66
N ARG A 232 -9.72 -1.82 9.15
CA ARG A 232 -10.94 -2.61 9.14
C ARG A 232 -11.44 -2.86 7.72
N ASP A 233 -11.46 -1.83 6.88
CA ASP A 233 -11.91 -1.94 5.50
C ASP A 233 -10.94 -2.80 4.69
N PHE A 234 -9.64 -2.60 4.87
CA PHE A 234 -8.60 -3.44 4.28
C PHE A 234 -8.76 -4.92 4.64
N LEU A 235 -8.98 -5.23 5.93
CA LEU A 235 -9.15 -6.61 6.37
C LEU A 235 -10.35 -7.30 5.68
N ASN A 236 -11.43 -6.56 5.48
CA ASN A 236 -12.62 -7.09 4.79
C ASN A 236 -12.34 -7.39 3.32
N LEU A 237 -11.61 -6.50 2.62
CA LEU A 237 -11.24 -6.69 1.21
C LEU A 237 -10.19 -7.80 1.05
N ALA A 238 -9.15 -7.81 1.90
CA ALA A 238 -8.14 -8.85 1.89
C ALA A 238 -8.71 -10.24 2.18
N ASP A 239 -9.73 -10.34 3.02
CA ASP A 239 -10.37 -11.61 3.34
C ASP A 239 -11.02 -12.28 2.11
N ASN A 240 -11.45 -11.49 1.12
CA ASN A 240 -11.93 -12.01 -0.16
C ASN A 240 -10.79 -12.65 -0.97
N VAL A 241 -9.60 -12.05 -0.97
CA VAL A 241 -8.40 -12.62 -1.58
C VAL A 241 -8.03 -13.93 -0.87
N PHE A 242 -7.99 -13.92 0.46
CA PHE A 242 -7.60 -15.09 1.25
C PHE A 242 -8.54 -16.29 1.04
N ARG A 243 -9.84 -16.06 0.82
CA ARG A 243 -10.81 -17.12 0.54
C ARG A 243 -10.51 -17.90 -0.73
N GLN A 244 -9.88 -17.29 -1.72
CA GLN A 244 -9.57 -17.95 -2.99
C GLN A 244 -8.41 -18.92 -2.87
N HIS A 245 -7.66 -18.87 -1.77
CA HIS A 245 -6.58 -19.81 -1.45
C HIS A 245 -7.02 -20.92 -0.48
N THR A 246 -8.33 -21.16 -0.34
CA THR A 246 -8.88 -22.15 0.61
C THR A 246 -8.45 -23.57 0.36
N HIS A 247 -7.99 -23.94 -0.83
CA HIS A 247 -7.47 -25.29 -1.10
C HIS A 247 -6.31 -25.69 -0.18
N ASN A 248 -5.59 -24.72 0.39
CA ASN A 248 -4.47 -24.94 1.32
C ASN A 248 -4.83 -24.59 2.77
N ASP A 249 -6.07 -24.15 3.04
CA ASP A 249 -6.56 -23.69 4.36
C ASP A 249 -5.64 -22.62 5.02
N ARG A 250 -5.01 -21.78 4.21
CA ARG A 250 -4.05 -20.77 4.69
C ARG A 250 -4.70 -19.43 5.09
N ARG A 251 -6.00 -19.28 4.89
CA ARG A 251 -6.73 -18.04 5.25
C ARG A 251 -6.51 -17.61 6.70
N PRO A 252 -6.57 -18.50 7.71
CA PRO A 252 -6.29 -18.12 9.10
C PRO A 252 -4.86 -17.64 9.31
N GLU A 253 -3.88 -18.22 8.60
CA GLU A 253 -2.49 -17.81 8.63
C GLU A 253 -2.29 -16.39 8.05
N TYR A 254 -2.80 -16.13 6.84
CA TYR A 254 -2.71 -14.81 6.21
C TYR A 254 -3.38 -13.73 7.05
N ARG A 255 -4.53 -14.05 7.62
CA ARG A 255 -5.25 -13.16 8.52
C ARG A 255 -4.44 -12.85 9.79
N ALA A 256 -3.76 -13.84 10.36
CA ALA A 256 -2.89 -13.66 11.51
C ALA A 256 -1.71 -12.73 11.20
N LEU A 257 -1.05 -12.92 10.07
CA LEU A 257 0.06 -12.06 9.61
C LEU A 257 -0.40 -10.61 9.41
N LEU A 258 -1.56 -10.41 8.79
CA LEU A 258 -2.12 -9.09 8.56
C LEU A 258 -2.49 -8.39 9.86
N LEU A 259 -3.08 -9.09 10.82
CA LEU A 259 -3.41 -8.55 12.15
C LEU A 259 -2.15 -8.15 12.93
N ASP A 260 -1.09 -8.96 12.87
CA ASP A 260 0.19 -8.62 13.53
C ASP A 260 0.82 -7.37 12.90
N TRP A 261 0.75 -7.26 11.58
CA TRP A 261 1.22 -6.07 10.87
C TRP A 261 0.42 -4.81 11.28
N PHE A 262 -0.91 -4.85 11.21
CA PHE A 262 -1.79 -3.75 11.59
C PHE A 262 -1.56 -3.29 13.02
N MET A 263 -1.36 -4.25 13.93
CA MET A 263 -1.13 -3.94 15.33
C MET A 263 0.17 -3.16 15.54
N ARG A 264 1.25 -3.58 14.88
CA ARG A 264 2.54 -2.86 14.94
C ARG A 264 2.38 -1.43 14.42
N ASP A 265 1.70 -1.26 13.31
CA ASP A 265 1.50 0.05 12.69
C ASP A 265 0.60 0.96 13.52
N PHE A 266 -0.51 0.46 14.04
CA PHE A 266 -1.39 1.21 14.95
C PHE A 266 -0.61 1.81 16.13
N PHE A 267 0.25 1.04 16.79
CA PHE A 267 1.04 1.53 17.90
C PHE A 267 2.14 2.50 17.47
N VAL A 268 2.65 2.42 16.26
CA VAL A 268 3.57 3.42 15.69
C VAL A 268 2.86 4.75 15.51
N VAL A 269 1.69 4.77 14.88
CA VAL A 269 0.88 5.98 14.66
C VAL A 269 0.47 6.61 15.97
N MET A 270 0.02 5.82 16.94
CA MET A 270 -0.33 6.30 18.28
C MET A 270 0.84 7.01 18.99
N ARG A 271 2.06 6.48 18.84
CA ARG A 271 3.27 7.10 19.41
C ARG A 271 3.61 8.42 18.72
N ARG A 272 3.54 8.48 17.39
CA ARG A 272 3.79 9.70 16.59
C ARG A 272 2.82 10.81 16.97
N GLY A 273 1.52 10.50 17.09
CA GLY A 273 0.49 11.46 17.47
C GLY A 273 0.50 11.90 18.92
N GLY A 274 1.44 11.40 19.75
CA GLY A 274 1.51 11.70 21.19
C GLY A 274 0.28 11.22 21.97
N SER A 275 -0.63 10.50 21.33
CA SER A 275 -1.88 10.03 21.94
C SER A 275 -1.62 8.84 22.87
N ARG A 276 -2.11 8.97 24.12
CA ARG A 276 -2.14 7.89 25.08
C ARG A 276 -3.58 7.57 25.51
N SER A 277 -4.53 7.70 24.58
CA SER A 277 -5.93 7.44 24.85
C SER A 277 -6.16 5.96 25.17
N PHE A 278 -6.41 5.69 26.45
CA PHE A 278 -6.76 4.34 26.92
C PHE A 278 -8.01 3.79 26.20
N SER A 279 -8.98 4.67 25.93
CA SER A 279 -10.20 4.28 25.21
C SER A 279 -9.91 3.82 23.78
N ALA A 280 -9.04 4.53 23.05
CA ALA A 280 -8.63 4.14 21.69
C ALA A 280 -7.93 2.77 21.67
N ILE A 281 -6.99 2.55 22.61
CA ILE A 281 -6.30 1.27 22.75
C ILE A 281 -7.29 0.16 23.12
N ALA A 282 -8.25 0.44 23.99
CA ALA A 282 -9.26 -0.54 24.37
C ALA A 282 -10.13 -0.96 23.18
N HIS A 283 -10.60 -0.01 22.36
CA HIS A 283 -11.35 -0.31 21.15
C HIS A 283 -10.52 -1.11 20.15
N TYR A 284 -9.24 -0.75 19.97
CA TYR A 284 -8.36 -1.50 19.08
C TYR A 284 -8.10 -2.93 19.59
N CYS A 285 -7.90 -3.12 20.88
CA CYS A 285 -7.79 -4.46 21.47
C CYS A 285 -9.03 -5.32 21.22
N LEU A 286 -10.23 -4.72 21.32
CA LEU A 286 -11.47 -5.45 21.00
C LEU A 286 -11.50 -5.88 19.55
N PHE A 287 -11.14 -4.99 18.60
CA PHE A 287 -11.02 -5.32 17.19
C PHE A 287 -10.06 -6.49 16.95
N ILE A 288 -8.87 -6.48 17.55
CA ILE A 288 -7.92 -7.59 17.44
C ILE A 288 -8.52 -8.88 18.02
N LEU A 289 -9.12 -8.83 19.21
CA LEU A 289 -9.69 -10.02 19.86
C LEU A 289 -10.86 -10.62 19.10
N GLU A 290 -11.72 -9.80 18.50
CA GLU A 290 -12.83 -10.25 17.64
C GLU A 290 -12.30 -10.99 16.40
N ASN A 291 -11.25 -10.46 15.79
CA ASN A 291 -10.66 -11.04 14.60
C ASN A 291 -9.77 -12.26 14.88
N LEU A 292 -9.26 -12.42 16.11
CA LEU A 292 -8.53 -13.62 16.53
C LEU A 292 -9.38 -14.90 16.55
N LYS A 293 -10.70 -14.80 16.59
CA LYS A 293 -11.59 -15.99 16.60
C LYS A 293 -11.44 -16.86 15.37
N VAL A 294 -11.02 -16.26 14.25
CA VAL A 294 -10.91 -16.89 12.93
C VAL A 294 -9.46 -16.94 12.42
N THR A 295 -8.48 -16.83 13.33
CA THR A 295 -7.05 -16.84 12.99
C THR A 295 -6.30 -17.95 13.69
N ASP A 296 -5.22 -18.40 13.07
CA ASP A 296 -4.21 -19.23 13.71
C ASP A 296 -3.20 -18.37 14.49
N ASN A 297 -2.31 -19.04 15.23
CA ASN A 297 -1.22 -18.38 15.96
C ASN A 297 -1.66 -17.29 16.95
N LYS A 298 -2.82 -17.47 17.59
CA LYS A 298 -3.42 -16.52 18.56
C LYS A 298 -2.45 -16.08 19.64
N MET A 299 -1.60 -17.01 20.13
CA MET A 299 -0.66 -16.74 21.22
C MET A 299 0.42 -15.75 20.82
N HIS A 300 0.91 -15.79 19.57
CA HIS A 300 1.88 -14.84 19.07
C HIS A 300 1.29 -13.42 18.99
N ILE A 301 0.08 -13.28 18.43
CA ILE A 301 -0.61 -11.98 18.33
C ILE A 301 -0.90 -11.43 19.72
N LEU A 302 -1.35 -12.23 20.67
CA LEU A 302 -1.59 -11.80 22.06
C LEU A 302 -0.30 -11.39 22.76
N ALA A 303 0.83 -12.08 22.54
CA ALA A 303 2.13 -11.71 23.07
C ALA A 303 2.62 -10.38 22.50
N SER A 304 2.48 -10.17 21.19
CA SER A 304 2.81 -8.92 20.50
C SER A 304 1.93 -7.76 21.00
N LEU A 305 0.63 -7.98 21.14
CA LEU A 305 -0.30 -6.99 21.71
C LEU A 305 0.11 -6.59 23.15
N LYS A 306 0.41 -7.58 23.98
CA LYS A 306 0.89 -7.37 25.37
C LYS A 306 2.17 -6.52 25.38
N SER A 307 3.15 -6.84 24.54
CA SER A 307 4.42 -6.12 24.44
C SER A 307 4.22 -4.67 24.02
N ASN A 308 3.40 -4.41 23.00
CA ASN A 308 3.11 -3.05 22.53
C ASN A 308 2.38 -2.21 23.60
N ILE A 309 1.42 -2.79 24.32
CA ILE A 309 0.72 -2.10 25.41
C ILE A 309 1.69 -1.77 26.55
N PHE A 310 2.55 -2.72 26.92
CA PHE A 310 3.53 -2.51 27.98
C PHE A 310 4.54 -1.41 27.61
N ASN A 311 4.98 -1.35 26.37
CA ASN A 311 5.88 -0.30 25.87
C ASN A 311 5.23 1.09 25.92
N MET A 312 3.91 1.21 25.72
CA MET A 312 3.19 2.47 25.85
C MET A 312 2.89 2.87 27.30
N TYR A 313 2.72 1.90 28.18
CA TYR A 313 2.37 2.10 29.59
C TYR A 313 3.31 1.33 30.52
N PRO A 314 4.59 1.72 30.61
CA PRO A 314 5.57 1.00 31.43
C PRO A 314 5.25 1.02 32.94
N ARG A 315 4.35 1.91 33.38
CA ARG A 315 3.86 1.97 34.79
C ARG A 315 2.68 1.04 35.06
N LEU A 316 2.16 0.31 34.05
CA LEU A 316 1.21 -0.77 34.30
C LEU A 316 1.99 -1.97 34.81
N LEU A 317 1.93 -2.20 36.13
CA LEU A 317 2.72 -3.18 36.84
C LEU A 317 2.47 -4.63 36.37
N THR A 318 1.31 -4.92 35.77
CA THR A 318 1.03 -6.24 35.18
C THR A 318 0.00 -6.12 34.03
N PHE A 319 0.09 -7.04 33.06
CA PHE A 319 -0.96 -7.20 32.04
C PHE A 319 -2.32 -7.55 32.65
N LYS A 320 -2.31 -8.20 33.83
CA LYS A 320 -3.50 -8.48 34.63
C LYS A 320 -4.21 -7.21 35.09
N ASP A 321 -3.46 -6.20 35.52
CA ASP A 321 -4.03 -4.90 35.95
C ASP A 321 -4.59 -4.11 34.79
N PHE A 322 -3.92 -4.17 33.60
CA PHE A 322 -4.45 -3.65 32.35
C PHE A 322 -5.75 -4.37 31.99
N LEU A 323 -5.75 -5.71 31.99
CA LEU A 323 -6.89 -6.53 31.63
C LEU A 323 -8.08 -6.29 32.57
N LEU A 324 -7.84 -6.17 33.86
CA LEU A 324 -8.89 -5.88 34.85
C LEU A 324 -9.49 -4.48 34.68
N LYS A 325 -8.66 -3.45 34.45
CA LYS A 325 -9.12 -2.09 34.13
C LYS A 325 -9.83 -2.05 32.76
N PHE A 326 -9.33 -2.80 31.79
CA PHE A 326 -9.90 -2.98 30.47
C PHE A 326 -11.27 -3.66 30.56
N LEU A 327 -11.37 -4.83 31.21
CA LEU A 327 -12.62 -5.56 31.38
C LEU A 327 -13.67 -4.77 32.18
N SER A 328 -13.25 -4.02 33.21
CA SER A 328 -14.16 -3.18 33.98
C SER A 328 -14.77 -2.02 33.18
N ARG A 329 -14.01 -1.44 32.25
CA ARG A 329 -14.47 -0.37 31.34
C ARG A 329 -15.21 -0.92 30.11
N CYS A 330 -14.79 -2.07 29.58
CA CYS A 330 -15.43 -2.73 28.45
C CYS A 330 -16.69 -3.51 28.84
N LYS A 331 -16.93 -3.80 30.12
CA LYS A 331 -18.13 -4.50 30.60
C LYS A 331 -19.43 -3.84 30.10
N ARG A 332 -19.48 -2.51 30.03
CA ARG A 332 -20.60 -1.78 29.45
C ARG A 332 -20.66 -1.83 27.91
N ALA A 333 -19.52 -1.88 27.24
CA ALA A 333 -19.45 -2.00 25.78
C ALA A 333 -19.73 -3.43 25.33
N LEU A 334 -19.19 -4.43 26.03
CA LEU A 334 -19.48 -5.85 25.79
C LEU A 334 -20.94 -6.18 26.05
N LEU A 335 -21.54 -5.65 27.12
CA LEU A 335 -22.99 -5.83 27.37
C LEU A 335 -23.85 -5.21 26.26
N LYS A 336 -23.43 -4.09 25.65
CA LYS A 336 -24.14 -3.50 24.49
C LYS A 336 -23.99 -4.31 23.20
N VAL A 337 -22.85 -4.99 23.01
CA VAL A 337 -22.60 -5.86 21.84
C VAL A 337 -23.38 -7.17 21.97
N PHE A 338 -23.45 -7.73 23.18
CA PHE A 338 -24.19 -8.97 23.45
C PHE A 338 -25.69 -8.79 23.66
N SER A 339 -26.14 -7.55 23.99
CA SER A 339 -27.57 -7.23 24.15
C SER A 339 -28.26 -6.79 22.84
N ARG A 340 -27.53 -6.69 21.73
CA ARG A 340 -28.07 -6.33 20.41
C ARG A 340 -28.31 -7.52 19.46
N ASN A 341 -28.34 -8.74 19.96
CA ASN A 341 -28.94 -9.88 19.27
C ASN A 341 -30.13 -10.39 20.11
N PRO A 342 -31.34 -9.91 19.86
CA PRO A 342 -32.52 -10.74 19.96
C PRO A 342 -32.97 -11.09 18.54
N ASP A 343 -33.10 -12.40 18.28
CA ASP A 343 -33.75 -13.08 17.15
C ASP A 343 -33.04 -13.06 15.80
#